data_209ef10a68acb88c31629c96fdc71008
#
_entry.id   209ef10a68acb88c31629c96fdc71008
#
_cell.length_a   1.000
_cell.length_b   1.000
_cell.length_c   1.000
_cell.angle_alpha   90.00
_cell.angle_beta   90.00
_cell.angle_gamma   90.00
#
_symmetry.space_group_name_H-M   'P 1'
#
loop_
_entity.id
_entity.type
_entity.pdbx_description
1 polymer ?
#
loop_
_entity_poly.entity_id
_entity_poly.type
_entity_poly.pdbx_seq_one_letter_code
_entity_poly.pdbx_strand_id
1 'polypeptide(L)'
;MVVGKKKKEKIMENIKKAGSEEYETSWGDDGVPVSKKKSKVKQGKHSRAAGGRFELKVRKDLEAKGRIVDKWTNNVDLEECKVIMAKRKYNPFKKMLVVGTGFPDFISLKYIQKDSYSVIGVEVKMNGILSKIEKEKCVWYLKNKIFSDIWIAKKGEKRGSIEYMDF
;
A
#
# COMPACT_ATOMS: atom_id res chain seq x y z
N MET A 1 -25.61 -15.44 23.16
CA MET A 1 -25.29 -14.06 22.72
C MET A 1 -26.44 -13.51 21.87
N VAL A 2 -27.14 -12.45 22.31
CA VAL A 2 -28.24 -11.83 21.54
C VAL A 2 -27.62 -10.92 20.48
N VAL A 3 -27.72 -11.34 19.23
CA VAL A 3 -27.28 -10.48 18.09
C VAL A 3 -28.19 -9.27 18.04
N GLY A 4 -27.66 -8.06 18.22
CA GLY A 4 -28.44 -6.84 18.23
C GLY A 4 -29.29 -6.68 16.95
N LYS A 5 -30.48 -6.06 17.06
CA LYS A 5 -31.48 -5.92 15.99
C LYS A 5 -30.88 -5.40 14.67
N LYS A 6 -30.03 -4.36 14.73
CA LYS A 6 -29.32 -3.80 13.59
C LYS A 6 -28.37 -4.80 12.88
N LYS A 7 -27.74 -5.71 13.62
CA LYS A 7 -26.86 -6.74 13.05
C LYS A 7 -27.66 -7.79 12.30
N LYS A 8 -28.83 -8.19 12.83
CA LYS A 8 -29.76 -9.12 12.16
C LYS A 8 -30.31 -8.53 10.85
N GLU A 9 -30.74 -7.27 10.87
CA GLU A 9 -31.23 -6.56 9.67
C GLU A 9 -30.17 -6.51 8.57
N LYS A 10 -28.93 -6.20 8.92
CA LYS A 10 -27.80 -6.16 7.97
C LYS A 10 -27.49 -7.54 7.38
N ILE A 11 -27.55 -8.60 8.17
CA ILE A 11 -27.36 -9.98 7.71
C ILE A 11 -28.47 -10.35 6.71
N MET A 12 -29.75 -10.07 7.05
CA MET A 12 -30.88 -10.35 6.17
C MET A 12 -30.81 -9.58 4.85
N GLU A 13 -30.37 -8.33 4.90
CA GLU A 13 -30.12 -7.52 3.68
C GLU A 13 -29.01 -8.12 2.81
N ASN A 14 -27.93 -8.57 3.41
CA ASN A 14 -26.82 -9.23 2.68
C ASN A 14 -27.25 -10.57 2.09
N ILE A 15 -28.08 -11.34 2.78
CA ILE A 15 -28.66 -12.61 2.25
C ILE A 15 -29.55 -12.32 1.05
N LYS A 16 -30.40 -11.29 1.09
CA LYS A 16 -31.22 -10.88 -0.04
C LYS A 16 -30.36 -10.47 -1.25
N LYS A 17 -29.23 -9.77 -1.02
CA LYS A 17 -28.29 -9.40 -2.06
C LYS A 17 -27.51 -10.57 -2.63
N ALA A 18 -27.30 -11.64 -1.85
CA ALA A 18 -26.53 -12.82 -2.26
C ALA A 18 -27.12 -13.55 -3.47
N GLY A 19 -28.46 -13.52 -3.62
CA GLY A 19 -29.18 -14.07 -4.78
C GLY A 19 -29.20 -13.20 -6.02
N SER A 20 -28.65 -11.98 -5.96
CA SER A 20 -28.66 -11.03 -7.08
C SER A 20 -27.39 -11.17 -7.93
N GLU A 21 -27.57 -11.20 -9.27
CA GLU A 21 -26.44 -11.22 -10.22
C GLU A 21 -25.51 -10.00 -10.11
N GLU A 22 -25.98 -8.89 -9.53
CA GLU A 22 -25.19 -7.67 -9.37
C GLU A 22 -24.18 -7.72 -8.23
N TYR A 23 -24.33 -8.66 -7.30
CA TYR A 23 -23.51 -8.72 -6.08
C TYR A 23 -22.62 -9.97 -6.05
N GLU A 24 -21.43 -9.81 -5.47
CA GLU A 24 -20.53 -10.89 -5.08
C GLU A 24 -20.57 -10.98 -3.56
N THR A 25 -20.89 -12.16 -3.03
CA THR A 25 -20.98 -12.41 -1.59
C THR A 25 -19.77 -13.23 -1.12
N SER A 26 -19.14 -12.77 -0.07
CA SER A 26 -18.05 -13.47 0.62
C SER A 26 -18.37 -13.60 2.10
N TRP A 27 -17.78 -14.58 2.77
CA TRP A 27 -17.89 -14.74 4.22
C TRP A 27 -16.85 -13.89 4.90
N GLY A 28 -17.26 -13.10 5.88
CA GLY A 28 -16.35 -12.37 6.77
C GLY A 28 -15.69 -13.32 7.79
N ASP A 29 -14.64 -12.85 8.46
CA ASP A 29 -13.93 -13.62 9.50
C ASP A 29 -14.83 -13.94 10.70
N ASP A 30 -15.91 -13.17 10.87
CA ASP A 30 -16.96 -13.37 11.89
C ASP A 30 -18.09 -14.30 11.43
N GLY A 31 -17.94 -14.99 10.29
CA GLY A 31 -18.95 -15.88 9.71
C GLY A 31 -20.19 -15.17 9.17
N VAL A 32 -20.16 -13.83 9.02
CA VAL A 32 -21.28 -13.05 8.50
C VAL A 32 -21.10 -12.84 7.00
N PRO A 33 -22.14 -13.03 6.15
CA PRO A 33 -22.05 -12.76 4.72
C PRO A 33 -21.90 -11.26 4.46
N VAL A 34 -20.95 -10.94 3.59
CA VAL A 34 -20.68 -9.57 3.12
C VAL A 34 -20.89 -9.50 1.62
N SER A 35 -21.91 -8.77 1.20
CA SER A 35 -22.23 -8.58 -0.22
C SER A 35 -21.67 -7.27 -0.74
N LYS A 36 -20.94 -7.31 -1.86
CA LYS A 36 -20.37 -6.14 -2.55
C LYS A 36 -20.81 -6.14 -4.01
N LYS A 37 -21.16 -4.98 -4.56
CA LYS A 37 -21.45 -4.86 -5.98
C LYS A 37 -20.28 -5.36 -6.82
N LYS A 38 -20.51 -6.25 -7.78
CA LYS A 38 -19.49 -6.78 -8.70
C LYS A 38 -18.71 -5.66 -9.41
N SER A 39 -19.37 -4.56 -9.78
CA SER A 39 -18.72 -3.38 -10.35
C SER A 39 -17.67 -2.77 -9.42
N LYS A 40 -17.96 -2.65 -8.11
CA LYS A 40 -17.00 -2.15 -7.12
C LYS A 40 -15.83 -3.09 -6.88
N VAL A 41 -16.10 -4.41 -6.89
CA VAL A 41 -15.04 -5.43 -6.79
C VAL A 41 -14.11 -5.35 -8.01
N LYS A 42 -14.68 -5.26 -9.21
CA LYS A 42 -13.94 -5.09 -10.47
C LYS A 42 -13.12 -3.79 -10.45
N GLN A 43 -13.73 -2.67 -10.06
CA GLN A 43 -13.03 -1.39 -9.90
C GLN A 43 -11.83 -1.49 -8.94
N GLY A 44 -12.01 -2.14 -7.79
CA GLY A 44 -10.92 -2.35 -6.82
C GLY A 44 -9.79 -3.23 -7.38
N LYS A 45 -10.11 -4.28 -8.15
CA LYS A 45 -9.11 -5.10 -8.84
C LYS A 45 -8.32 -4.27 -9.87
N HIS A 46 -8.99 -3.45 -10.66
CA HIS A 46 -8.34 -2.57 -11.65
C HIS A 46 -7.44 -1.53 -10.98
N SER A 47 -7.91 -0.88 -9.91
CA SER A 47 -7.11 0.11 -9.19
C SER A 47 -5.84 -0.49 -8.60
N ARG A 48 -5.91 -1.67 -7.98
CA ARG A 48 -4.74 -2.38 -7.47
C ARG A 48 -3.76 -2.76 -8.57
N ALA A 49 -4.25 -3.28 -9.69
CA ALA A 49 -3.42 -3.61 -10.84
C ALA A 49 -2.74 -2.36 -11.44
N ALA A 50 -3.45 -1.24 -11.50
CA ALA A 50 -2.89 0.03 -11.97
C ALA A 50 -1.81 0.55 -11.01
N GLY A 51 -2.03 0.46 -9.69
CA GLY A 51 -1.04 0.79 -8.67
C GLY A 51 0.24 -0.03 -8.82
N GLY A 52 0.13 -1.36 -8.87
CA GLY A 52 1.30 -2.23 -9.03
C GLY A 52 2.07 -2.00 -10.34
N ARG A 53 1.37 -1.70 -11.45
CA ARG A 53 2.06 -1.31 -12.69
C ARG A 53 2.80 0.02 -12.56
N PHE A 54 2.25 0.97 -11.81
CA PHE A 54 2.89 2.25 -11.58
C PHE A 54 4.10 2.12 -10.66
N GLU A 55 4.01 1.33 -9.57
CA GLU A 55 5.16 0.99 -8.72
C GLU A 55 6.31 0.38 -9.55
N LEU A 56 6.01 -0.62 -10.40
CA LEU A 56 7.02 -1.23 -11.27
C LEU A 56 7.68 -0.21 -12.21
N LYS A 57 6.90 0.75 -12.71
CA LYS A 57 7.40 1.81 -13.57
C LYS A 57 8.32 2.77 -12.82
N VAL A 58 7.94 3.18 -11.60
CA VAL A 58 8.77 4.01 -10.72
C VAL A 58 10.09 3.31 -10.42
N ARG A 59 10.07 2.02 -10.10
CA ARG A 59 11.27 1.21 -9.86
C ARG A 59 12.21 1.26 -11.07
N LYS A 60 11.71 0.96 -12.28
CA LYS A 60 12.50 0.99 -13.51
C LYS A 60 13.08 2.38 -13.82
N ASP A 61 12.33 3.44 -13.56
CA ASP A 61 12.81 4.81 -13.78
C ASP A 61 13.95 5.17 -12.81
N LEU A 62 13.85 4.77 -11.55
CA LEU A 62 14.92 4.98 -10.56
C LEU A 62 16.17 4.16 -10.90
N GLU A 63 16.00 2.89 -11.33
CA GLU A 63 17.10 2.02 -11.78
C GLU A 63 17.78 2.62 -13.02
N ALA A 64 17.02 3.15 -13.99
CA ALA A 64 17.57 3.85 -15.16
C ALA A 64 18.36 5.13 -14.79
N LYS A 65 18.06 5.75 -13.66
CA LYS A 65 18.81 6.88 -13.08
C LYS A 65 20.04 6.44 -12.26
N GLY A 66 20.42 5.17 -12.35
CA GLY A 66 21.60 4.61 -11.70
C GLY A 66 21.43 4.40 -10.19
N ARG A 67 20.21 4.23 -9.71
CA ARG A 67 19.91 3.91 -8.32
C ARG A 67 19.69 2.40 -8.15
N ILE A 68 20.11 1.85 -7.02
CA ILE A 68 19.71 0.51 -6.59
C ILE A 68 18.40 0.65 -5.85
N VAL A 69 17.38 -0.11 -6.26
CA VAL A 69 16.02 0.00 -5.70
C VAL A 69 15.55 -1.34 -5.20
N ASP A 70 15.14 -1.39 -3.93
CA ASP A 70 14.52 -2.58 -3.36
C ASP A 70 13.25 -2.22 -2.59
N LYS A 71 12.40 -3.22 -2.36
CA LYS A 71 11.19 -3.04 -1.55
C LYS A 71 11.56 -2.83 -0.09
N TRP A 72 11.04 -1.74 0.47
CA TRP A 72 11.11 -1.55 1.91
C TRP A 72 9.98 -2.33 2.58
N THR A 73 10.33 -3.35 3.35
CA THR A 73 9.35 -4.24 4.00
C THR A 73 9.04 -3.87 5.44
N ASN A 74 9.75 -2.88 5.98
CA ASN A 74 9.52 -2.41 7.35
C ASN A 74 8.48 -1.29 7.39
N ASN A 75 7.95 -1.04 8.58
CA ASN A 75 7.02 0.05 8.85
C ASN A 75 7.42 0.73 10.16
N VAL A 76 6.73 1.80 10.53
CA VAL A 76 6.91 2.47 11.82
C VAL A 76 5.66 2.26 12.67
N ASP A 77 5.89 1.85 13.91
CA ASP A 77 4.91 1.98 14.96
C ASP A 77 5.09 3.37 15.59
N LEU A 78 4.10 4.24 15.38
CA LEU A 78 4.15 5.63 15.87
C LEU A 78 3.87 5.73 17.38
N GLU A 79 3.20 4.74 17.99
CA GLU A 79 2.94 4.69 19.43
C GLU A 79 4.20 4.26 20.18
N GLU A 80 4.84 3.19 19.70
CA GLU A 80 6.08 2.69 20.31
C GLU A 80 7.35 3.38 19.77
N CYS A 81 7.21 4.30 18.81
CA CYS A 81 8.30 5.06 18.19
C CYS A 81 9.46 4.17 17.69
N LYS A 82 9.16 3.03 17.08
CA LYS A 82 10.16 2.09 16.56
C LYS A 82 9.85 1.55 15.18
N VAL A 83 10.89 1.11 14.49
CA VAL A 83 10.73 0.35 13.23
C VAL A 83 10.24 -1.05 13.57
N ILE A 84 9.20 -1.48 12.88
CA ILE A 84 8.63 -2.83 12.98
C ILE A 84 8.68 -3.53 11.63
N MET A 85 8.89 -4.84 11.65
CA MET A 85 8.81 -5.65 10.44
C MET A 85 7.38 -5.74 9.94
N ALA A 86 7.19 -5.76 8.62
CA ALA A 86 5.89 -5.99 8.03
C ALA A 86 5.33 -7.35 8.45
N LYS A 87 4.05 -7.36 8.87
CA LYS A 87 3.37 -8.58 9.28
C LYS A 87 3.26 -9.54 8.10
N ARG A 88 3.65 -10.78 8.29
CA ARG A 88 3.41 -11.85 7.33
C ARG A 88 1.94 -12.23 7.35
N LYS A 89 1.33 -12.32 6.15
CA LYS A 89 -0.05 -12.78 5.97
C LYS A 89 -0.06 -14.03 5.11
N TYR A 90 -0.82 -15.04 5.51
CA TYR A 90 -1.01 -16.21 4.68
C TYR A 90 -1.90 -15.86 3.48
N ASN A 91 -1.42 -16.20 2.28
CA ASN A 91 -2.19 -16.07 1.05
C ASN A 91 -2.72 -17.46 0.65
N PRO A 92 -4.03 -17.72 0.80
CA PRO A 92 -4.60 -19.04 0.52
C PRO A 92 -4.53 -19.42 -0.96
N PHE A 93 -4.52 -18.44 -1.87
CA PHE A 93 -4.42 -18.72 -3.31
C PHE A 93 -3.02 -19.17 -3.72
N LYS A 94 -1.98 -18.59 -3.13
CA LYS A 94 -0.58 -18.96 -3.37
C LYS A 94 -0.08 -20.04 -2.42
N LYS A 95 -0.89 -20.45 -1.44
CA LYS A 95 -0.55 -21.40 -0.36
C LYS A 95 0.81 -21.08 0.31
N MET A 96 1.09 -19.78 0.50
CA MET A 96 2.35 -19.31 1.07
C MET A 96 2.16 -18.08 1.93
N LEU A 97 3.11 -17.84 2.84
CA LEU A 97 3.19 -16.61 3.60
C LEU A 97 3.74 -15.50 2.69
N VAL A 98 2.99 -14.41 2.57
CA VAL A 98 3.43 -13.18 1.88
C VAL A 98 3.75 -12.11 2.91
N VAL A 99 4.86 -11.42 2.70
CA VAL A 99 5.22 -10.24 3.51
C VAL A 99 4.28 -9.11 3.14
N GLY A 100 3.71 -8.45 4.15
CA GLY A 100 2.91 -7.24 3.93
C GLY A 100 3.74 -6.12 3.32
N THR A 101 3.07 -5.12 2.79
CA THR A 101 3.74 -3.90 2.30
C THR A 101 4.25 -3.09 3.49
N GLY A 102 5.52 -2.68 3.43
CA GLY A 102 6.11 -1.69 4.33
C GLY A 102 5.66 -0.27 3.98
N PHE A 103 6.28 0.70 4.61
CA PHE A 103 6.18 2.11 4.27
C PHE A 103 7.55 2.77 4.51
N PRO A 104 8.11 3.50 3.55
CA PRO A 104 7.62 3.72 2.17
C PRO A 104 7.69 2.45 1.30
N ASP A 105 7.22 2.51 0.05
CA ASP A 105 7.19 1.36 -0.87
C ASP A 105 8.58 0.82 -1.21
N PHE A 106 9.56 1.72 -1.39
CA PHE A 106 10.93 1.39 -1.78
C PHE A 106 11.97 2.09 -0.91
N ILE A 107 13.10 1.41 -0.74
CA ILE A 107 14.39 2.00 -0.41
C ILE A 107 15.18 2.15 -1.69
N SER A 108 15.84 3.28 -1.87
CA SER A 108 16.63 3.59 -3.05
C SER A 108 18.00 4.13 -2.65
N LEU A 109 19.04 3.47 -3.16
CA LEU A 109 20.43 3.73 -2.84
C LEU A 109 21.14 4.31 -4.06
N LYS A 110 22.00 5.31 -3.85
CA LYS A 110 22.88 5.82 -4.88
C LYS A 110 24.24 6.12 -4.27
N TYR A 111 25.30 5.57 -4.88
CA TYR A 111 26.67 5.91 -4.54
C TYR A 111 26.95 7.36 -4.88
N ILE A 112 27.53 8.11 -3.96
CA ILE A 112 27.93 9.52 -4.14
C ILE A 112 29.45 9.60 -4.29
N GLN A 113 30.18 9.10 -3.30
CA GLN A 113 31.64 9.07 -3.26
C GLN A 113 32.09 8.01 -2.27
N LYS A 114 33.40 7.81 -2.14
CA LYS A 114 33.99 6.84 -1.19
C LYS A 114 33.30 6.93 0.18
N ASP A 115 32.83 5.80 0.67
CA ASP A 115 32.13 5.62 1.94
C ASP A 115 30.84 6.44 2.14
N SER A 116 30.26 6.94 1.03
CA SER A 116 29.06 7.76 1.10
C SER A 116 27.99 7.33 0.07
N TYR A 117 26.76 7.13 0.56
CA TYR A 117 25.58 6.76 -0.22
C TYR A 117 24.42 7.69 0.11
N SER A 118 23.65 8.08 -0.90
CA SER A 118 22.32 8.63 -0.71
C SER A 118 21.35 7.47 -0.48
N VAL A 119 20.66 7.48 0.64
CA VAL A 119 19.67 6.46 1.03
C VAL A 119 18.33 7.17 1.17
N ILE A 120 17.45 7.00 0.19
CA ILE A 120 16.14 7.65 0.20
C ILE A 120 15.01 6.62 0.30
N GLY A 121 13.93 7.03 0.98
CA GLY A 121 12.65 6.34 0.93
C GLY A 121 11.84 6.82 -0.28
N VAL A 122 11.13 5.93 -0.98
CA VAL A 122 10.26 6.33 -2.09
C VAL A 122 8.87 5.75 -1.88
N GLU A 123 7.90 6.63 -1.70
CA GLU A 123 6.48 6.28 -1.62
C GLU A 123 5.81 6.55 -2.97
N VAL A 124 5.00 5.61 -3.44
CA VAL A 124 4.36 5.67 -4.76
C VAL A 124 2.88 5.99 -4.63
N LYS A 125 2.51 7.21 -4.96
CA LYS A 125 1.13 7.70 -4.96
C LYS A 125 0.76 8.28 -6.32
N MET A 126 -0.11 7.60 -7.06
CA MET A 126 -0.50 8.05 -8.40
C MET A 126 -1.01 9.49 -8.44
N ASN A 127 -1.61 9.98 -7.36
CA ASN A 127 -2.11 11.36 -7.18
C ASN A 127 -1.16 12.24 -6.35
N GLY A 128 -0.06 11.72 -5.84
CA GLY A 128 0.91 12.46 -5.01
C GLY A 128 0.44 12.79 -3.59
N ILE A 129 -0.71 12.26 -3.14
CA ILE A 129 -1.30 12.66 -1.85
C ILE A 129 -1.02 11.58 -0.79
N LEU A 130 -0.38 12.00 0.30
CA LEU A 130 -0.17 11.19 1.50
C LEU A 130 -1.31 11.41 2.50
N SER A 131 -1.72 10.34 3.17
CA SER A 131 -2.59 10.43 4.35
C SER A 131 -1.86 11.07 5.54
N LYS A 132 -2.60 11.49 6.56
CA LYS A 132 -2.02 12.06 7.79
C LYS A 132 -1.01 11.12 8.43
N ILE A 133 -1.37 9.83 8.58
CA ILE A 133 -0.50 8.81 9.18
C ILE A 133 0.79 8.60 8.34
N GLU A 134 0.69 8.60 7.01
CA GLU A 134 1.87 8.47 6.14
C GLU A 134 2.81 9.66 6.29
N LYS A 135 2.27 10.87 6.41
CA LYS A 135 3.08 12.08 6.69
C LYS A 135 3.79 11.98 8.03
N GLU A 136 3.11 11.54 9.08
CA GLU A 136 3.72 11.33 10.40
C GLU A 136 4.86 10.30 10.35
N LYS A 137 4.69 9.22 9.58
CA LYS A 137 5.77 8.24 9.35
C LYS A 137 6.95 8.83 8.60
N CYS A 138 6.72 9.65 7.56
CA CYS A 138 7.79 10.34 6.84
C CYS A 138 8.60 11.22 7.78
N VAL A 139 7.93 12.06 8.58
CA VAL A 139 8.58 12.90 9.60
C VAL A 139 9.41 12.04 10.56
N TRP A 140 8.86 10.93 11.04
CA TRP A 140 9.56 10.02 11.95
C TRP A 140 10.83 9.45 11.33
N TYR A 141 10.77 8.95 10.06
CA TYR A 141 11.91 8.39 9.35
C TYR A 141 13.04 9.41 9.16
N LEU A 142 12.69 10.64 8.77
CA LEU A 142 13.67 11.72 8.56
C LEU A 142 14.28 12.16 9.90
N LYS A 143 13.47 12.35 10.95
CA LYS A 143 13.94 12.72 12.28
C LYS A 143 14.92 11.69 12.85
N ASN A 144 14.67 10.40 12.64
CA ASN A 144 15.52 9.31 13.11
C ASN A 144 16.66 8.96 12.13
N LYS A 145 16.84 9.74 11.05
CA LYS A 145 17.94 9.58 10.08
C LYS A 145 17.98 8.19 9.43
N ILE A 146 16.81 7.52 9.29
CA ILE A 146 16.71 6.23 8.60
C ILE A 146 16.87 6.43 7.10
N PHE A 147 16.27 7.50 6.56
CA PHE A 147 16.46 7.97 5.20
C PHE A 147 17.08 9.36 5.22
N SER A 148 17.96 9.65 4.25
CA SER A 148 18.45 11.00 4.03
C SER A 148 17.36 11.91 3.48
N ASP A 149 16.40 11.31 2.76
CA ASP A 149 15.30 12.00 2.11
C ASP A 149 14.13 11.06 1.84
N ILE A 150 12.92 11.57 1.63
CA ILE A 150 11.76 10.79 1.20
C ILE A 150 11.14 11.44 -0.02
N TRP A 151 11.05 10.66 -1.09
CA TRP A 151 10.43 11.09 -2.34
C TRP A 151 9.04 10.49 -2.51
N ILE A 152 8.14 11.32 -3.03
CA ILE A 152 6.79 10.89 -3.40
C ILE A 152 6.74 10.83 -4.92
N ALA A 153 6.65 9.62 -5.46
CA ALA A 153 6.52 9.39 -6.89
C ALA A 153 5.05 9.47 -7.30
N LYS A 154 4.71 10.44 -8.14
CA LYS A 154 3.37 10.62 -8.70
C LYS A 154 3.36 10.56 -10.23
N LYS A 155 2.17 10.47 -10.82
CA LYS A 155 2.03 10.63 -12.27
C LYS A 155 2.35 12.07 -12.65
N GLY A 156 3.21 12.23 -13.65
CA GLY A 156 3.46 13.52 -14.24
C GLY A 156 2.36 13.96 -15.20
N GLU A 157 2.41 15.21 -15.63
CA GLU A 157 1.44 15.82 -16.54
C GLU A 157 1.39 15.12 -17.90
N LYS A 158 2.55 14.77 -18.46
CA LYS A 158 2.62 14.05 -19.73
C LYS A 158 2.26 12.58 -19.52
N ARG A 159 1.47 12.01 -20.46
CA ARG A 159 1.11 10.60 -20.42
C ARG A 159 2.37 9.73 -20.29
N GLY A 160 2.43 9.03 -19.19
CA GLY A 160 3.52 8.11 -18.94
C GLY A 160 4.73 8.70 -18.24
N SER A 161 4.79 9.98 -17.93
CA SER A 161 5.86 10.56 -17.11
C SER A 161 5.67 10.27 -15.62
N ILE A 162 6.76 10.35 -14.88
CA ILE A 162 6.81 10.26 -13.43
C ILE A 162 7.39 11.56 -12.92
N GLU A 163 6.77 12.14 -11.91
CA GLU A 163 7.29 13.26 -11.16
C GLU A 163 7.63 12.82 -9.74
N TYR A 164 8.73 13.33 -9.23
CA TYR A 164 9.14 13.11 -7.85
C TYR A 164 9.04 14.43 -7.09
N MET A 165 8.44 14.36 -5.92
CA MET A 165 8.35 15.49 -4.99
C MET A 165 9.08 15.09 -3.71
N ASP A 166 9.87 16.00 -3.18
CA ASP A 166 10.45 15.89 -1.85
C ASP A 166 9.34 16.05 -0.80
N PHE A 167 9.44 15.30 0.29
CA PHE A 167 8.48 15.36 1.38
C PHE A 167 8.78 16.53 2.33
#